data_ecd8a05d24c7bd2f7dd0814c3bafe118
#
_entry.id   ecd8a05d24c7bd2f7dd0814c3bafe118
#
_cell.length_a   1.000
_cell.length_b   1.000
_cell.length_c   1.000
_cell.angle_alpha   90.00
_cell.angle_beta   90.00
_cell.angle_gamma   90.00
#
_symmetry.space_group_name_H-M   'P 1'
#
loop_
_entity.id
_entity.type
_entity.pdbx_description
1 polymer ?
#
loop_
_entity_poly.entity_id
_entity_poly.type
_entity_poly.pdbx_seq_one_letter_code
_entity_poly.pdbx_strand_id
1 'polypeptide(L)'
;SQGNDGGNGSTGSDGSGAGGGGGHTSGGIDGASNTGGDGGNGTSSSISGSVVSRAGGGGGGGKNTQGLGTNGGGNGKQNSPSIANTAGTVNTGGGGGGGYGSAGSSGGSGLVIIRYKFQ
;
A
#
# COMPACT_ATOMS: atom_id res chain seq x y z
N SER A 1 -8.73 -13.49 9.88
CA SER A 1 -7.42 -13.09 9.33
C SER A 1 -7.11 -11.66 9.72
N GLN A 2 -5.87 -11.37 10.08
CA GLN A 2 -5.44 -10.01 10.45
C GLN A 2 -4.70 -9.30 9.30
N GLY A 3 -4.68 -9.89 8.14
CA GLY A 3 -4.08 -9.35 6.94
C GLY A 3 -4.24 -10.31 5.77
N ASN A 4 -3.95 -9.84 4.59
CA ASN A 4 -3.99 -10.62 3.36
C ASN A 4 -2.62 -10.59 2.68
N ASP A 5 -2.41 -11.52 1.75
CA ASP A 5 -1.17 -11.63 1.01
C ASP A 5 -0.92 -10.43 0.10
N GLY A 6 0.33 -10.11 -0.13
CA GLY A 6 0.73 -9.19 -1.18
C GLY A 6 0.56 -9.84 -2.56
N GLY A 7 0.42 -9.01 -3.59
CA GLY A 7 0.43 -9.44 -4.97
C GLY A 7 1.82 -9.94 -5.42
N ASN A 8 1.83 -10.78 -6.45
CA ASN A 8 3.07 -11.26 -7.03
C ASN A 8 3.72 -10.19 -7.91
N GLY A 9 5.06 -10.19 -7.97
CA GLY A 9 5.77 -9.42 -8.98
C GLY A 9 5.73 -10.11 -10.34
N SER A 10 5.75 -9.35 -11.42
CA SER A 10 5.94 -9.86 -12.76
C SER A 10 7.41 -9.85 -13.17
N THR A 11 7.83 -10.85 -13.91
CA THR A 11 9.13 -10.93 -14.56
C THR A 11 8.89 -10.97 -16.06
N GLY A 12 9.26 -9.91 -16.76
CA GLY A 12 9.12 -9.86 -18.23
C GLY A 12 10.39 -9.28 -18.87
N SER A 13 10.66 -9.66 -20.12
CA SER A 13 11.79 -9.13 -20.91
C SER A 13 11.72 -7.62 -21.11
N ASP A 14 10.53 -7.05 -21.10
CA ASP A 14 10.28 -5.63 -21.37
C ASP A 14 10.21 -4.76 -20.11
N GLY A 15 10.37 -5.37 -18.94
CA GLY A 15 10.37 -4.71 -17.65
C GLY A 15 9.48 -5.43 -16.62
N SER A 16 9.88 -5.35 -15.36
CA SER A 16 9.16 -5.95 -14.25
C SER A 16 8.24 -4.92 -13.57
N GLY A 17 7.14 -5.40 -12.99
CA GLY A 17 6.33 -4.65 -12.05
C GLY A 17 6.27 -5.39 -10.72
N ALA A 18 6.45 -4.70 -9.61
CA ALA A 18 6.29 -5.30 -8.29
C ALA A 18 4.81 -5.42 -7.93
N GLY A 19 4.44 -6.47 -7.21
CA GLY A 19 3.09 -6.60 -6.66
C GLY A 19 2.83 -5.57 -5.56
N GLY A 20 1.58 -5.22 -5.34
CA GLY A 20 1.15 -4.39 -4.22
C GLY A 20 1.14 -5.16 -2.90
N GLY A 21 1.29 -4.46 -1.79
CA GLY A 21 1.16 -5.04 -0.46
C GLY A 21 -0.28 -5.43 -0.12
N GLY A 22 -0.47 -6.47 0.70
CA GLY A 22 -1.80 -6.84 1.19
C GLY A 22 -2.35 -5.80 2.16
N GLY A 23 -3.66 -5.66 2.19
CA GLY A 23 -4.39 -4.82 3.15
C GLY A 23 -5.18 -5.70 4.13
N HIS A 24 -5.93 -5.04 5.03
CA HIS A 24 -6.74 -5.76 6.01
C HIS A 24 -7.89 -6.55 5.37
N THR A 25 -8.56 -6.03 4.35
CA THR A 25 -9.76 -6.66 3.75
C THR A 25 -9.53 -7.33 2.41
N SER A 26 -8.46 -7.01 1.71
CA SER A 26 -8.11 -7.69 0.45
C SER A 26 -6.60 -7.82 0.25
N GLY A 27 -6.20 -8.79 -0.56
CA GLY A 27 -4.84 -8.95 -1.03
C GLY A 27 -4.39 -7.78 -1.92
N GLY A 28 -3.09 -7.65 -2.07
CA GLY A 28 -2.51 -6.76 -3.07
C GLY A 28 -2.68 -7.29 -4.49
N ILE A 29 -2.68 -6.40 -5.44
CA ILE A 29 -2.78 -6.72 -6.87
C ILE A 29 -1.40 -7.14 -7.40
N ASP A 30 -1.38 -8.14 -8.28
CA ASP A 30 -0.16 -8.57 -8.95
C ASP A 30 0.42 -7.45 -9.83
N GLY A 31 1.73 -7.35 -9.86
CA GLY A 31 2.41 -6.51 -10.83
C GLY A 31 2.27 -7.09 -12.23
N ALA A 32 2.20 -6.23 -13.22
CA ALA A 32 2.22 -6.61 -14.64
C ALA A 32 3.49 -6.08 -15.31
N SER A 33 3.68 -6.38 -16.61
CA SER A 33 4.80 -5.84 -17.38
C SER A 33 4.85 -4.31 -17.28
N ASN A 34 5.95 -3.77 -16.75
CA ASN A 34 6.17 -2.32 -16.56
C ASN A 34 5.20 -1.60 -15.59
N THR A 35 4.28 -2.33 -14.94
CA THR A 35 3.23 -1.76 -14.09
C THR A 35 3.29 -2.35 -12.68
N GLY A 36 3.38 -1.51 -11.67
CA GLY A 36 3.25 -1.92 -10.28
C GLY A 36 1.80 -2.26 -9.94
N GLY A 37 1.58 -3.29 -9.13
CA GLY A 37 0.27 -3.67 -8.62
C GLY A 37 -0.19 -2.74 -7.49
N ASP A 38 -1.49 -2.49 -7.39
CA ASP A 38 -2.05 -1.66 -6.33
C ASP A 38 -2.07 -2.41 -4.98
N GLY A 39 -2.04 -1.66 -3.91
CA GLY A 39 -2.18 -2.19 -2.56
C GLY A 39 -3.59 -2.69 -2.26
N GLY A 40 -3.69 -3.73 -1.45
CA GLY A 40 -4.97 -4.27 -0.97
C GLY A 40 -5.69 -3.31 -0.04
N ASN A 41 -7.02 -3.42 0.00
CA ASN A 41 -7.85 -2.52 0.80
C ASN A 41 -7.67 -2.73 2.30
N GLY A 42 -7.69 -1.62 3.01
CA GLY A 42 -7.78 -1.55 4.45
C GLY A 42 -9.21 -1.68 4.96
N THR A 43 -9.44 -1.29 6.18
CA THR A 43 -10.77 -1.29 6.81
C THR A 43 -11.14 0.09 7.29
N SER A 44 -12.43 0.38 7.33
CA SER A 44 -12.96 1.63 7.87
C SER A 44 -13.53 1.42 9.27
N SER A 45 -13.33 2.39 10.15
CA SER A 45 -13.87 2.37 11.51
C SER A 45 -14.27 3.77 11.94
N SER A 46 -15.36 3.86 12.69
CA SER A 46 -15.86 5.10 13.30
C SER A 46 -15.51 5.24 14.78
N ILE A 47 -14.61 4.39 15.30
CA ILE A 47 -14.24 4.38 16.73
C ILE A 47 -13.69 5.74 17.21
N SER A 48 -13.08 6.51 16.32
CA SER A 48 -12.55 7.86 16.60
C SER A 48 -13.60 8.98 16.54
N GLY A 49 -14.87 8.66 16.29
CA GLY A 49 -15.96 9.64 16.13
C GLY A 49 -16.29 10.00 14.68
N SER A 50 -15.37 9.77 13.75
CA SER A 50 -15.58 9.89 12.30
C SER A 50 -15.07 8.65 11.60
N VAL A 51 -15.60 8.38 10.39
CA VAL A 51 -15.16 7.23 9.60
C VAL A 51 -13.75 7.48 9.05
N VAL A 52 -12.80 6.62 9.41
CA VAL A 52 -11.42 6.67 8.92
C VAL A 52 -11.01 5.28 8.43
N SER A 53 -10.47 5.22 7.23
CA SER A 53 -9.92 3.98 6.66
C SER A 53 -8.45 3.81 7.03
N ARG A 54 -8.05 2.59 7.41
CA ARG A 54 -6.71 2.26 7.90
C ARG A 54 -6.27 0.89 7.41
N ALA A 55 -4.99 0.58 7.61
CA ALA A 55 -4.40 -0.72 7.34
C ALA A 55 -4.52 -1.18 5.87
N GLY A 56 -4.36 -0.25 4.95
CA GLY A 56 -4.26 -0.55 3.52
C GLY A 56 -2.83 -0.90 3.10
N GLY A 57 -2.70 -1.63 2.00
CA GLY A 57 -1.42 -1.99 1.41
C GLY A 57 -0.77 -0.85 0.65
N GLY A 58 0.56 -0.86 0.55
CA GLY A 58 1.30 0.03 -0.33
C GLY A 58 1.30 -0.48 -1.77
N GLY A 59 1.43 0.42 -2.73
CA GLY A 59 1.55 0.09 -4.15
C GLY A 59 2.94 -0.41 -4.53
N GLY A 60 3.03 -1.31 -5.49
CA GLY A 60 4.27 -1.82 -6.06
C GLY A 60 4.96 -0.81 -6.99
N GLY A 61 6.27 -0.91 -7.14
CA GLY A 61 7.01 -0.12 -8.11
C GLY A 61 6.82 -0.64 -9.54
N GLY A 62 6.83 0.26 -10.52
CA GLY A 62 6.74 -0.07 -11.93
C GLY A 62 7.58 0.84 -12.82
N LYS A 63 7.95 0.37 -14.02
CA LYS A 63 8.71 1.18 -14.96
C LYS A 63 7.90 2.35 -15.51
N ASN A 64 6.72 2.06 -16.02
CA ASN A 64 5.86 3.02 -16.70
C ASN A 64 4.66 3.48 -15.87
N THR A 65 4.22 2.62 -14.93
CA THR A 65 3.08 2.93 -14.06
C THR A 65 3.37 2.40 -12.67
N GLN A 66 3.23 3.26 -11.66
CA GLN A 66 3.30 2.86 -10.26
C GLN A 66 2.01 2.17 -9.82
N GLY A 67 2.09 1.25 -8.89
CA GLY A 67 0.93 0.82 -8.13
C GLY A 67 0.54 1.88 -7.10
N LEU A 68 -0.74 2.02 -6.85
CA LEU A 68 -1.27 2.96 -5.87
C LEU A 68 -1.44 2.29 -4.50
N GLY A 69 -1.11 3.01 -3.46
CA GLY A 69 -1.45 2.62 -2.10
C GLY A 69 -2.92 2.88 -1.81
N THR A 70 -3.51 2.08 -0.92
CA THR A 70 -4.92 2.20 -0.52
C THR A 70 -5.03 2.48 0.98
N ASN A 71 -6.09 3.15 1.41
CA ASN A 71 -6.48 3.34 2.83
C ASN A 71 -5.30 3.63 3.78
N GLY A 72 -4.47 4.58 3.39
CA GLY A 72 -3.27 4.99 4.13
C GLY A 72 -1.97 4.35 3.66
N GLY A 73 -2.00 3.48 2.65
CA GLY A 73 -0.80 2.98 1.98
C GLY A 73 -0.13 4.02 1.10
N GLY A 74 1.19 3.95 0.97
CA GLY A 74 1.98 4.80 0.08
C GLY A 74 2.02 4.26 -1.35
N ASN A 75 2.16 5.15 -2.33
CA ASN A 75 2.28 4.77 -3.75
C ASN A 75 3.66 4.22 -4.06
N GLY A 76 3.74 3.28 -4.99
CA GLY A 76 5.00 2.76 -5.52
C GLY A 76 5.78 3.79 -6.33
N LYS A 77 7.01 3.45 -6.67
CA LYS A 77 7.83 4.29 -7.57
C LYS A 77 7.45 4.02 -9.02
N GLN A 78 7.36 5.10 -9.80
CA GLN A 78 7.37 5.05 -11.27
C GLN A 78 8.72 5.51 -11.79
N ASN A 79 9.27 4.80 -12.77
CA ASN A 79 10.58 5.15 -13.31
C ASN A 79 10.50 6.08 -14.54
N SER A 80 9.48 5.95 -15.36
CA SER A 80 9.33 6.77 -16.59
C SER A 80 7.87 7.22 -16.79
N PRO A 81 7.54 8.50 -16.62
CA PRO A 81 8.37 9.57 -16.02
C PRO A 81 8.71 9.25 -14.58
N SER A 82 9.77 9.82 -14.03
CA SER A 82 10.21 9.53 -12.68
C SER A 82 9.26 10.15 -11.64
N ILE A 83 8.53 9.27 -10.92
CA ILE A 83 7.69 9.64 -9.78
C ILE A 83 8.17 8.85 -8.57
N ALA A 84 8.51 9.54 -7.49
CA ALA A 84 9.00 8.90 -6.28
C ALA A 84 7.91 8.08 -5.59
N ASN A 85 8.33 6.98 -4.94
CA ASN A 85 7.46 6.27 -4.01
C ASN A 85 7.18 7.13 -2.77
N THR A 86 6.05 6.86 -2.12
CA THR A 86 5.65 7.59 -0.91
C THR A 86 5.53 6.68 0.29
N ALA A 87 5.79 7.24 1.47
CA ALA A 87 5.55 6.53 2.72
C ALA A 87 4.05 6.30 2.96
N GLY A 88 3.73 5.31 3.76
CA GLY A 88 2.39 5.16 4.29
C GLY A 88 1.99 6.36 5.17
N THR A 89 0.70 6.67 5.19
CA THR A 89 0.15 7.79 5.96
C THR A 89 0.29 7.51 7.47
N VAL A 90 0.70 8.52 8.21
CA VAL A 90 0.83 8.43 9.69
C VAL A 90 -0.51 8.08 10.35
N ASN A 91 -0.47 7.33 11.44
CA ASN A 91 -1.64 6.92 12.22
C ASN A 91 -2.66 6.05 11.45
N THR A 92 -2.22 5.40 10.36
CA THR A 92 -3.06 4.48 9.61
C THR A 92 -2.58 3.03 9.67
N GLY A 93 -1.30 2.82 9.97
CA GLY A 93 -0.70 1.49 9.86
C GLY A 93 -0.65 0.98 8.41
N GLY A 94 -0.70 1.89 7.44
CA GLY A 94 -0.64 1.55 6.01
C GLY A 94 0.79 1.19 5.58
N GLY A 95 0.93 0.32 4.58
CA GLY A 95 2.22 -0.05 4.01
C GLY A 95 2.89 1.10 3.27
N GLY A 96 4.21 1.10 3.19
CA GLY A 96 4.96 2.03 2.32
C GLY A 96 4.94 1.60 0.86
N GLY A 97 5.16 2.51 -0.05
CA GLY A 97 5.27 2.24 -1.48
C GLY A 97 6.55 1.50 -1.85
N GLY A 98 6.45 0.56 -2.76
CA GLY A 98 7.58 -0.21 -3.29
C GLY A 98 8.51 0.62 -4.17
N GLY A 99 9.78 0.25 -4.19
CA GLY A 99 10.78 0.84 -5.09
C GLY A 99 10.75 0.21 -6.48
N TYR A 100 11.33 0.88 -7.44
CA TYR A 100 11.73 0.33 -8.74
C TYR A 100 13.18 0.72 -8.98
N GLY A 101 14.09 -0.23 -8.93
CA GLY A 101 15.53 0.02 -8.97
C GLY A 101 16.05 0.91 -7.82
N SER A 102 15.30 1.02 -6.74
CA SER A 102 15.61 1.80 -5.55
C SER A 102 14.92 1.21 -4.32
N ALA A 103 15.26 1.70 -3.12
CA ALA A 103 14.57 1.28 -1.90
C ALA A 103 13.08 1.67 -1.91
N GLY A 104 12.25 0.87 -1.26
CA GLY A 104 10.87 1.23 -0.93
C GLY A 104 10.81 2.31 0.17
N SER A 105 9.64 2.88 0.36
CA SER A 105 9.36 3.84 1.42
C SER A 105 8.87 3.17 2.71
N SER A 106 8.96 3.88 3.82
CA SER A 106 8.50 3.39 5.12
C SER A 106 6.98 3.24 5.18
N GLY A 107 6.51 2.28 5.96
CA GLY A 107 5.10 2.21 6.33
C GLY A 107 4.69 3.38 7.23
N GLY A 108 3.39 3.64 7.28
CA GLY A 108 2.80 4.62 8.21
C GLY A 108 2.79 4.10 9.65
N SER A 109 2.89 5.01 10.61
CA SER A 109 2.72 4.63 12.01
C SER A 109 1.32 4.07 12.27
N GLY A 110 1.24 3.14 13.23
CA GLY A 110 -0.03 2.66 13.76
C GLY A 110 -0.65 3.62 14.78
N LEU A 111 -1.87 3.31 15.20
CA LEU A 111 -2.63 4.06 16.21
C LEU A 111 -3.41 3.06 17.08
N VAL A 112 -3.38 3.29 18.38
CA VAL A 112 -4.25 2.57 19.33
C VAL A 112 -5.33 3.51 19.83
N ILE A 113 -6.61 3.12 19.67
CA ILE A 113 -7.77 3.89 20.15
C ILE A 113 -8.52 3.03 21.15
N ILE A 114 -8.70 3.56 22.36
CA ILE A 114 -9.52 2.93 23.41
C ILE A 114 -10.73 3.82 23.64
N ARG A 115 -11.93 3.25 23.45
CA ARG A 115 -13.20 3.91 23.73
C ARG A 115 -13.95 3.15 24.79
N TYR A 116 -14.34 3.83 25.85
CA TYR A 116 -15.13 3.24 26.92
C TYR A 116 -16.38 4.09 27.21
N LYS A 117 -17.40 3.42 27.70
CA LYS A 117 -18.63 4.11 28.13
C LYS A 117 -18.40 4.70 29.52
N PHE A 118 -18.57 5.99 29.64
CA PHE A 118 -18.60 6.64 30.96
C PHE A 118 -19.94 6.34 31.63
N GLN A 119 -19.87 5.88 32.85
CA GLN A 119 -21.05 5.61 33.68
C GLN A 119 -21.23 6.71 34.73
#